data_6521f92d455d98882156bd00c3f32e44
#
_entry.id   6521f92d455d98882156bd00c3f32e44
#
_cell.length_a   1.000
_cell.length_b   1.000
_cell.length_c   1.000
_cell.angle_alpha   90.00
_cell.angle_beta   90.00
_cell.angle_gamma   90.00
#
_symmetry.space_group_name_H-M   'P 1'
#
loop_
_entity.id
_entity.type
_entity.pdbx_description
1 polymer ?
#
loop_
_entity_poly.entity_id
_entity_poly.type
_entity_poly.pdbx_seq_one_letter_code
_entity_poly.pdbx_strand_id
1 'polypeptide(L)'
;MRVPGRRGGRGALSLLSLATLLAGCALVTPRPAPDPALLRIADLLLVGFSGTQVAGNEEVRRLVCDVKVGGLLLFERYTSGQPRNMVSPEQVSTLTHDLQSLAARCAGRPLFIAADAEGGRVMRLSPRLGYPPTLPARELGERDDPAFTRAEARRMGLMLREAGINWNLAPVVDVAVNPQNPAVVALGRTYSADPARVSAHAQAFVQGMHEAGVLTALKHFPGHGSSRSDSHQGFTDVTDTAELSVELRPYRALIAAGMADSVMTAHVFNRGLDPWDPATLSRFTVRRVLRGWLHYDGVAVSDDLLMGAIAQHYGLEDAAVLALGAGVDVLLISQNTGRVDDRAAERVVAAITRAIALGRLSESAVTAAVHRVDLLRARLR
;
A
#
# COMPACT_ATOMS: atom_id res chain seq x y z
N MET A 1 -67.79 -42.86 -40.20
CA MET A 1 -68.26 -44.24 -39.97
C MET A 1 -67.87 -44.58 -38.49
N ARG A 2 -68.87 -44.80 -37.66
CA ARG A 2 -68.90 -45.44 -36.33
C ARG A 2 -67.94 -45.09 -35.24
N VAL A 3 -68.46 -44.37 -34.24
CA VAL A 3 -68.17 -44.49 -32.78
C VAL A 3 -68.78 -45.85 -32.33
N PRO A 4 -68.24 -46.60 -31.33
CA PRO A 4 -68.49 -46.44 -29.88
C PRO A 4 -67.26 -46.80 -29.03
N GLY A 5 -67.22 -46.68 -27.77
CA GLY A 5 -68.12 -46.59 -26.66
C GLY A 5 -67.35 -46.47 -25.31
N ARG A 6 -68.07 -45.96 -24.34
CA ARG A 6 -67.72 -45.76 -22.92
C ARG A 6 -67.40 -47.03 -22.13
N ARG A 7 -66.50 -46.92 -21.11
CA ARG A 7 -66.56 -47.46 -19.76
C ARG A 7 -65.38 -46.80 -18.97
N GLY A 8 -65.49 -46.06 -17.99
CA GLY A 8 -66.05 -46.19 -16.68
C GLY A 8 -65.03 -46.85 -15.72
N GLY A 9 -64.19 -46.05 -15.00
CA GLY A 9 -63.24 -46.56 -14.00
C GLY A 9 -62.96 -45.51 -12.92
N ARG A 10 -63.37 -45.84 -11.72
CA ARG A 10 -63.45 -45.05 -10.49
C ARG A 10 -62.10 -44.52 -10.04
N GLY A 11 -62.17 -43.35 -9.42
CA GLY A 11 -61.06 -42.56 -8.90
C GLY A 11 -60.31 -43.20 -7.70
N ALA A 12 -59.08 -42.81 -7.62
CA ALA A 12 -58.31 -42.86 -6.38
C ALA A 12 -57.78 -41.43 -6.16
N LEU A 13 -58.29 -40.80 -5.10
CA LEU A 13 -57.72 -39.54 -4.57
C LEU A 13 -56.35 -39.86 -3.98
N SER A 14 -55.30 -39.42 -4.66
CA SER A 14 -53.97 -39.37 -4.05
C SER A 14 -53.84 -38.06 -3.26
N LEU A 15 -53.81 -38.15 -1.97
CA LEU A 15 -53.41 -37.07 -1.05
C LEU A 15 -51.92 -36.73 -1.30
N LEU A 16 -51.65 -35.62 -1.98
CA LEU A 16 -50.32 -35.04 -2.03
C LEU A 16 -50.03 -34.41 -0.66
N SER A 17 -49.17 -35.02 0.10
CA SER A 17 -48.57 -34.46 1.33
C SER A 17 -47.65 -33.32 0.94
N LEU A 18 -48.04 -32.07 1.21
CA LEU A 18 -47.23 -30.89 1.09
C LEU A 18 -46.20 -30.88 2.22
N ALA A 19 -45.00 -31.39 1.98
CA ALA A 19 -43.88 -31.27 2.91
C ALA A 19 -43.39 -29.83 2.88
N THR A 20 -43.74 -29.04 3.89
CA THR A 20 -43.19 -27.72 4.16
C THR A 20 -41.73 -27.86 4.56
N LEU A 21 -40.83 -27.56 3.62
CA LEU A 21 -39.40 -27.33 3.93
C LEU A 21 -39.31 -26.00 4.72
N LEU A 22 -39.29 -26.12 6.05
CA LEU A 22 -38.78 -25.03 6.92
C LEU A 22 -37.27 -24.91 6.69
N ALA A 23 -36.88 -23.99 5.80
CA ALA A 23 -35.50 -23.55 5.70
C ALA A 23 -35.14 -22.86 7.03
N GLY A 24 -34.49 -23.61 7.91
CA GLY A 24 -33.92 -23.07 9.14
C GLY A 24 -32.85 -22.02 8.77
N CYS A 25 -33.19 -20.74 8.86
CA CYS A 25 -32.19 -19.69 8.98
C CYS A 25 -31.41 -19.96 10.27
N ALA A 26 -30.29 -20.64 10.17
CA ALA A 26 -29.32 -20.69 11.25
C ALA A 26 -28.91 -19.24 11.54
N LEU A 27 -29.38 -18.69 12.65
CA LEU A 27 -28.90 -17.44 13.20
C LEU A 27 -27.39 -17.64 13.46
N VAL A 28 -26.56 -17.12 12.55
CA VAL A 28 -25.12 -17.05 12.78
C VAL A 28 -24.94 -16.09 13.95
N THR A 29 -24.75 -16.64 15.15
CA THR A 29 -24.39 -15.84 16.32
C THR A 29 -23.06 -15.15 16.00
N PRO A 30 -23.00 -13.80 16.11
CA PRO A 30 -21.75 -13.10 15.90
C PRO A 30 -20.68 -13.67 16.84
N ARG A 31 -19.52 -14.05 16.29
CA ARG A 31 -18.37 -14.35 17.14
C ARG A 31 -18.02 -13.13 17.99
N PRO A 32 -17.56 -13.32 19.23
CA PRO A 32 -16.99 -12.20 19.98
C PRO A 32 -15.89 -11.54 19.14
N ALA A 33 -15.85 -10.21 19.13
CA ALA A 33 -14.82 -9.49 18.41
C ALA A 33 -13.45 -9.89 18.96
N PRO A 34 -12.47 -10.22 18.11
CA PRO A 34 -11.13 -10.57 18.56
C PRO A 34 -10.49 -9.35 19.24
N ASP A 35 -9.61 -9.62 20.21
CA ASP A 35 -8.78 -8.54 20.77
C ASP A 35 -7.81 -8.02 19.68
N PRO A 36 -7.93 -6.77 19.26
CA PRO A 36 -7.06 -6.21 18.24
C PRO A 36 -5.58 -6.18 18.66
N ALA A 37 -5.28 -6.13 19.95
CA ALA A 37 -3.92 -6.18 20.47
C ALA A 37 -3.29 -7.57 20.27
N LEU A 38 -4.07 -8.64 20.44
CA LEU A 38 -3.59 -10.02 20.18
C LEU A 38 -3.35 -10.26 18.69
N LEU A 39 -4.18 -9.70 17.82
CA LEU A 39 -3.99 -9.78 16.37
C LEU A 39 -2.97 -8.76 15.84
N ARG A 40 -2.52 -7.83 16.66
CA ARG A 40 -1.54 -6.80 16.29
C ARG A 40 -1.97 -6.00 15.03
N ILE A 41 -3.27 -5.71 14.89
CA ILE A 41 -3.83 -5.02 13.72
C ILE A 41 -3.14 -3.68 13.47
N ALA A 42 -2.84 -2.93 14.52
CA ALA A 42 -2.16 -1.63 14.42
C ALA A 42 -0.74 -1.72 13.84
N ASP A 43 -0.08 -2.88 13.92
CA ASP A 43 1.21 -3.12 13.28
C ASP A 43 1.19 -3.01 11.75
N LEU A 44 0.00 -3.15 11.16
CA LEU A 44 -0.23 -3.05 9.73
C LEU A 44 -0.47 -1.61 9.27
N LEU A 45 -0.34 -0.63 10.18
CA LEU A 45 -0.58 0.78 9.85
C LEU A 45 0.75 1.54 9.71
N LEU A 46 0.90 2.24 8.58
CA LEU A 46 1.92 3.26 8.33
C LEU A 46 1.23 4.61 8.31
N VAL A 47 1.42 5.43 9.36
CA VAL A 47 0.61 6.62 9.62
C VAL A 47 1.44 7.89 9.60
N GLY A 48 0.94 8.91 8.92
CA GLY A 48 1.49 10.26 9.04
C GLY A 48 1.03 10.93 10.34
N PHE A 49 1.81 11.87 10.84
CA PHE A 49 1.53 12.63 12.06
C PHE A 49 1.95 14.09 11.90
N SER A 50 1.60 14.93 12.87
CA SER A 50 1.92 16.35 12.89
C SER A 50 3.04 16.66 13.90
N GLY A 51 3.86 17.68 13.58
CA GLY A 51 4.87 18.21 14.47
C GLY A 51 6.29 17.70 14.21
N THR A 52 7.26 18.42 14.78
CA THR A 52 8.69 18.30 14.49
C THR A 52 9.49 17.72 15.68
N GLN A 53 8.82 17.33 16.75
CA GLN A 53 9.43 16.77 17.96
C GLN A 53 8.48 15.79 18.66
N VAL A 54 9.04 14.89 19.47
CA VAL A 54 8.29 13.91 20.26
C VAL A 54 7.85 14.50 21.60
N ALA A 55 8.70 15.32 22.22
CA ALA A 55 8.40 15.94 23.51
C ALA A 55 7.13 16.80 23.45
N GLY A 56 6.16 16.52 24.30
CA GLY A 56 4.87 17.25 24.34
C GLY A 56 3.92 16.93 23.15
N ASN A 57 4.25 15.99 22.28
CA ASN A 57 3.40 15.61 21.16
C ASN A 57 2.48 14.43 21.55
N GLU A 58 1.26 14.77 21.98
CA GLU A 58 0.26 13.77 22.39
C GLU A 58 -0.22 12.87 21.26
N GLU A 59 -0.25 13.36 20.00
CA GLU A 59 -0.58 12.54 18.83
C GLU A 59 0.45 11.43 18.66
N VAL A 60 1.75 11.77 18.67
CA VAL A 60 2.84 10.81 18.56
C VAL A 60 2.82 9.82 19.72
N ARG A 61 2.67 10.31 20.97
CA ARG A 61 2.60 9.43 22.13
C ARG A 61 1.46 8.40 21.96
N ARG A 62 0.27 8.87 21.57
CA ARG A 62 -0.90 8.01 21.35
C ARG A 62 -0.66 6.97 20.26
N LEU A 63 -0.17 7.41 19.09
CA LEU A 63 0.10 6.50 17.96
C LEU A 63 1.10 5.41 18.33
N VAL A 64 2.18 5.76 19.03
CA VAL A 64 3.28 4.84 19.33
C VAL A 64 3.02 4.01 20.60
N CYS A 65 2.45 4.60 21.66
CA CYS A 65 2.31 3.92 22.95
C CYS A 65 0.95 3.26 23.13
N ASP A 66 -0.13 3.93 22.73
CA ASP A 66 -1.47 3.45 22.99
C ASP A 66 -2.00 2.58 21.82
N VAL A 67 -1.95 3.10 20.58
CA VAL A 67 -2.36 2.37 19.37
C VAL A 67 -1.31 1.35 18.95
N LYS A 68 -0.02 1.68 19.10
CA LYS A 68 1.14 0.86 18.73
C LYS A 68 1.19 0.58 17.22
N VAL A 69 1.14 1.65 16.42
CA VAL A 69 1.25 1.55 14.95
C VAL A 69 2.57 0.91 14.52
N GLY A 70 2.59 0.25 13.35
CA GLY A 70 3.77 -0.42 12.82
C GLY A 70 4.82 0.53 12.28
N GLY A 71 4.41 1.70 11.80
CA GLY A 71 5.32 2.71 11.28
C GLY A 71 4.74 4.10 11.21
N LEU A 72 5.63 5.07 11.01
CA LEU A 72 5.32 6.47 10.86
C LEU A 72 5.89 7.00 9.53
N LEU A 73 5.10 7.85 8.86
CA LEU A 73 5.45 8.45 7.58
C LEU A 73 5.78 9.93 7.76
N LEU A 74 6.93 10.34 7.26
CA LEU A 74 7.45 11.70 7.37
C LEU A 74 7.23 12.50 6.07
N PHE A 75 6.81 13.74 6.23
CA PHE A 75 6.68 14.71 5.14
C PHE A 75 7.43 16.01 5.46
N GLU A 76 8.01 16.61 4.42
CA GLU A 76 8.55 17.98 4.53
C GLU A 76 7.41 18.97 4.83
N ARG A 77 6.31 18.87 4.05
CA ARG A 77 5.20 19.85 4.07
C ARG A 77 3.86 19.13 3.95
N TYR A 78 2.84 19.79 4.45
CA TYR A 78 1.45 19.52 4.06
C TYR A 78 1.19 19.91 2.61
N THR A 79 0.13 19.39 2.00
CA THR A 79 -0.33 19.84 0.67
C THR A 79 -0.65 21.35 0.61
N SER A 80 -0.98 21.95 1.76
CA SER A 80 -1.13 23.40 1.91
C SER A 80 0.19 24.20 1.81
N GLY A 81 1.35 23.52 1.77
CA GLY A 81 2.67 24.13 1.73
C GLY A 81 3.27 24.45 3.10
N GLN A 82 2.54 24.32 4.19
CA GLN A 82 3.06 24.53 5.55
C GLN A 82 4.06 23.43 5.94
N PRO A 83 5.13 23.73 6.72
CA PRO A 83 6.04 22.72 7.26
C PRO A 83 5.30 21.68 8.09
N ARG A 84 5.78 20.41 8.06
CA ARG A 84 5.12 19.34 8.81
C ARG A 84 6.04 18.64 9.80
N ASN A 85 6.89 17.73 9.32
CA ASN A 85 7.78 16.95 10.22
C ASN A 85 9.25 17.34 10.12
N MET A 86 9.65 18.00 9.03
CA MET A 86 11.06 18.22 8.71
C MET A 86 11.36 19.70 8.58
N VAL A 87 12.41 20.16 9.24
CA VAL A 87 12.90 21.57 9.19
C VAL A 87 14.41 21.68 8.98
N SER A 88 15.20 20.70 9.41
CA SER A 88 16.65 20.60 9.15
C SER A 88 17.12 19.14 9.30
N PRO A 89 18.31 18.78 8.80
CA PRO A 89 18.88 17.45 8.97
C PRO A 89 19.00 17.03 10.44
N GLU A 90 19.49 17.91 11.31
CA GLU A 90 19.69 17.65 12.72
C GLU A 90 18.36 17.42 13.45
N GLN A 91 17.36 18.25 13.11
CA GLN A 91 16.02 18.10 13.70
C GLN A 91 15.39 16.78 13.28
N VAL A 92 15.48 16.37 12.00
CA VAL A 92 14.92 15.10 11.54
C VAL A 92 15.60 13.92 12.21
N SER A 93 16.93 13.93 12.33
CA SER A 93 17.68 12.89 13.04
C SER A 93 17.28 12.79 14.52
N THR A 94 17.12 13.92 15.20
CA THR A 94 16.63 13.96 16.60
C THR A 94 15.21 13.39 16.70
N LEU A 95 14.30 13.84 15.82
CA LEU A 95 12.91 13.37 15.81
C LEU A 95 12.84 11.84 15.64
N THR A 96 13.56 11.30 14.66
CA THR A 96 13.52 9.86 14.38
C THR A 96 14.15 9.02 15.47
N HIS A 97 15.24 9.50 16.08
CA HIS A 97 15.84 8.88 17.26
C HIS A 97 14.86 8.83 18.45
N ASP A 98 14.18 9.95 18.72
CA ASP A 98 13.21 10.03 19.81
C ASP A 98 11.99 9.14 19.57
N LEU A 99 11.53 9.05 18.30
CA LEU A 99 10.45 8.12 17.89
C LEU A 99 10.84 6.66 18.14
N GLN A 100 12.05 6.24 17.76
CA GLN A 100 12.54 4.88 18.02
C GLN A 100 12.70 4.62 19.52
N SER A 101 13.22 5.60 20.27
CA SER A 101 13.35 5.52 21.72
C SER A 101 11.99 5.38 22.41
N LEU A 102 10.97 6.11 21.93
CA LEU A 102 9.60 6.00 22.42
C LEU A 102 9.02 4.61 22.11
N ALA A 103 9.20 4.13 20.88
CA ALA A 103 8.72 2.82 20.44
C ALA A 103 9.37 1.67 21.24
N ALA A 104 10.67 1.75 21.52
CA ALA A 104 11.35 0.77 22.34
C ALA A 104 10.74 0.67 23.74
N ARG A 105 10.39 1.81 24.35
CA ARG A 105 9.76 1.83 25.69
C ARG A 105 8.31 1.36 25.68
N CYS A 106 7.52 1.76 24.66
CA CYS A 106 6.08 1.55 24.65
C CYS A 106 5.63 0.29 23.91
N ALA A 107 6.28 -0.04 22.79
CA ALA A 107 5.88 -1.12 21.89
C ALA A 107 6.85 -2.31 21.90
N GLY A 108 8.08 -2.13 22.43
CA GLY A 108 9.11 -3.18 22.51
C GLY A 108 9.65 -3.63 21.15
N ARG A 109 9.45 -2.84 20.08
CA ARG A 109 9.91 -3.14 18.73
C ARG A 109 10.22 -1.86 17.95
N PRO A 110 11.12 -1.91 16.94
CA PRO A 110 11.42 -0.74 16.12
C PRO A 110 10.23 -0.39 15.22
N LEU A 111 10.06 0.91 14.98
CA LEU A 111 9.12 1.45 14.00
C LEU A 111 9.73 1.38 12.59
N PHE A 112 8.86 1.16 11.60
CA PHE A 112 9.17 1.64 10.26
C PHE A 112 9.07 3.17 10.26
N ILE A 113 10.14 3.85 9.90
CA ILE A 113 10.14 5.29 9.66
C ILE A 113 10.35 5.47 8.17
N ALA A 114 9.30 5.90 7.49
CA ALA A 114 9.25 5.95 6.04
C ALA A 114 9.19 7.37 5.50
N ALA A 115 9.69 7.56 4.28
CA ALA A 115 9.52 8.78 3.49
C ALA A 115 9.63 8.48 1.99
N ASP A 116 9.08 9.37 1.15
CA ASP A 116 9.32 9.35 -0.29
C ASP A 116 10.66 10.02 -0.60
N ALA A 117 11.62 9.25 -1.05
CA ALA A 117 12.88 9.74 -1.57
C ALA A 117 13.16 9.08 -2.92
N GLU A 118 12.42 9.53 -3.96
CA GLU A 118 12.56 9.05 -5.34
C GLU A 118 13.72 9.74 -6.06
N GLY A 119 14.07 10.92 -5.59
CA GLY A 119 14.96 11.87 -6.25
C GLY A 119 14.22 12.94 -7.06
N GLY A 120 14.92 14.02 -7.39
CA GLY A 120 14.34 15.14 -8.15
C GLY A 120 13.17 15.80 -7.42
N ARG A 121 12.00 15.81 -8.04
CA ARG A 121 10.81 16.51 -7.52
C ARG A 121 10.15 15.82 -6.32
N VAL A 122 10.24 14.50 -6.25
CA VAL A 122 9.67 13.72 -5.14
C VAL A 122 10.80 13.28 -4.22
N MET A 123 11.16 14.21 -3.34
CA MET A 123 12.26 14.05 -2.39
C MET A 123 11.94 14.81 -1.12
N ARG A 124 11.59 14.08 -0.02
CA ARG A 124 11.23 14.73 1.24
C ARG A 124 12.44 15.34 1.96
N LEU A 125 13.63 14.75 1.77
CA LEU A 125 14.91 15.32 2.24
C LEU A 125 15.44 16.32 1.19
N SER A 126 14.78 17.46 1.09
CA SER A 126 15.01 18.41 0.01
C SER A 126 16.17 19.39 0.32
N PRO A 127 16.75 20.02 -0.71
CA PRO A 127 17.74 21.08 -0.52
C PRO A 127 17.24 22.27 0.32
N ARG A 128 15.93 22.51 0.36
CA ARG A 128 15.32 23.55 1.23
C ARG A 128 15.53 23.29 2.72
N LEU A 129 15.72 22.03 3.09
CA LEU A 129 16.01 21.61 4.47
C LEU A 129 17.50 21.49 4.75
N GLY A 130 18.38 21.78 3.78
CA GLY A 130 19.83 21.64 3.90
C GLY A 130 20.41 20.31 3.44
N TYR A 131 19.59 19.42 2.85
CA TYR A 131 20.09 18.18 2.25
C TYR A 131 20.68 18.41 0.85
N PRO A 132 21.66 17.59 0.41
CA PRO A 132 22.19 17.65 -0.93
C PRO A 132 21.11 17.38 -2.01
N PRO A 133 21.19 18.00 -3.20
CA PRO A 133 20.28 17.72 -4.30
C PRO A 133 20.43 16.27 -4.79
N THR A 134 19.35 15.73 -5.35
CA THR A 134 19.27 14.38 -5.91
C THR A 134 18.75 14.41 -7.33
N LEU A 135 19.13 13.43 -8.15
CA LEU A 135 18.71 13.34 -9.55
C LEU A 135 17.35 12.63 -9.66
N PRO A 136 16.48 13.09 -10.57
CA PRO A 136 15.23 12.38 -10.88
C PRO A 136 15.51 11.10 -11.67
N ALA A 137 14.59 10.13 -11.58
CA ALA A 137 14.70 8.86 -12.29
C ALA A 137 14.89 9.01 -13.81
N ARG A 138 14.25 10.02 -14.42
CA ARG A 138 14.42 10.35 -15.84
C ARG A 138 15.88 10.61 -16.21
N GLU A 139 16.58 11.46 -15.49
CA GLU A 139 17.98 11.78 -15.77
C GLU A 139 18.90 10.58 -15.61
N LEU A 140 18.62 9.74 -14.59
CA LEU A 140 19.32 8.47 -14.40
C LEU A 140 19.08 7.52 -15.57
N GLY A 141 17.83 7.38 -16.03
CA GLY A 141 17.45 6.55 -17.16
C GLY A 141 18.00 7.05 -18.51
N GLU A 142 18.04 8.37 -18.73
CA GLU A 142 18.62 9.00 -19.94
C GLU A 142 20.14 8.81 -19.99
N ARG A 143 20.81 8.84 -18.84
CA ARG A 143 22.24 8.54 -18.75
C ARG A 143 22.56 7.08 -19.08
N ASP A 144 21.61 6.16 -18.84
CA ASP A 144 21.70 4.72 -19.13
C ASP A 144 22.94 4.04 -18.51
N ASP A 145 23.26 4.43 -17.27
CA ASP A 145 24.36 3.92 -16.48
C ASP A 145 23.83 3.38 -15.13
N PRO A 146 23.49 2.09 -15.03
CA PRO A 146 23.02 1.49 -13.78
C PRO A 146 24.05 1.55 -12.64
N ALA A 147 25.35 1.55 -12.94
CA ALA A 147 26.39 1.66 -11.90
C ALA A 147 26.36 3.05 -11.26
N PHE A 148 26.19 4.10 -12.08
CA PHE A 148 25.97 5.46 -11.59
C PHE A 148 24.67 5.58 -10.79
N THR A 149 23.57 4.98 -11.25
CA THR A 149 22.30 4.92 -10.50
C THR A 149 22.48 4.29 -9.12
N ARG A 150 23.24 3.18 -9.03
CA ARG A 150 23.55 2.53 -7.75
C ARG A 150 24.35 3.44 -6.82
N ALA A 151 25.33 4.16 -7.33
CA ALA A 151 26.13 5.11 -6.54
C ALA A 151 25.27 6.27 -6.01
N GLU A 152 24.39 6.84 -6.85
CA GLU A 152 23.45 7.90 -6.44
C GLU A 152 22.42 7.41 -5.43
N ALA A 153 21.88 6.21 -5.63
CA ALA A 153 20.95 5.59 -4.68
C ALA A 153 21.64 5.30 -3.34
N ARG A 154 22.90 4.82 -3.35
CA ARG A 154 23.67 4.64 -2.11
C ARG A 154 23.89 5.95 -1.38
N ARG A 155 24.25 7.02 -2.10
CA ARG A 155 24.41 8.36 -1.50
C ARG A 155 23.11 8.84 -0.85
N MET A 156 21.97 8.70 -1.56
CA MET A 156 20.64 9.02 -1.03
C MET A 156 20.28 8.14 0.17
N GLY A 157 20.58 6.84 0.10
CA GLY A 157 20.34 5.90 1.20
C GLY A 157 21.12 6.26 2.46
N LEU A 158 22.36 6.73 2.34
CA LEU A 158 23.14 7.23 3.49
C LEU A 158 22.49 8.48 4.10
N MET A 159 21.98 9.41 3.28
CA MET A 159 21.22 10.56 3.78
C MET A 159 19.97 10.13 4.57
N LEU A 160 19.21 9.16 4.04
CA LEU A 160 18.05 8.59 4.73
C LEU A 160 18.44 7.93 6.05
N ARG A 161 19.52 7.14 6.05
CA ARG A 161 20.03 6.47 7.22
C ARG A 161 20.46 7.44 8.31
N GLU A 162 21.20 8.51 7.96
CA GLU A 162 21.61 9.59 8.88
C GLU A 162 20.40 10.33 9.44
N ALA A 163 19.36 10.51 8.65
CA ALA A 163 18.08 11.07 9.09
C ALA A 163 17.23 10.07 9.91
N GLY A 164 17.69 8.82 10.13
CA GLY A 164 16.96 7.77 10.84
C GLY A 164 15.76 7.20 10.10
N ILE A 165 15.66 7.43 8.79
CA ILE A 165 14.62 6.85 7.91
C ILE A 165 15.12 5.49 7.44
N ASN A 166 14.34 4.44 7.72
CA ASN A 166 14.73 3.06 7.46
C ASN A 166 13.92 2.38 6.33
N TRP A 167 12.90 3.05 5.80
CA TRP A 167 12.09 2.56 4.68
C TRP A 167 11.84 3.67 3.66
N ASN A 168 12.44 3.56 2.49
CA ASN A 168 12.20 4.47 1.37
C ASN A 168 11.03 3.96 0.52
N LEU A 169 9.99 4.78 0.36
CA LEU A 169 8.88 4.47 -0.53
C LEU A 169 9.25 4.76 -2.00
N ALA A 170 10.30 4.11 -2.47
CA ALA A 170 10.90 4.16 -3.81
C ALA A 170 11.68 2.85 -4.07
N PRO A 171 12.03 2.51 -5.32
CA PRO A 171 11.91 3.29 -6.55
C PRO A 171 10.55 3.20 -7.24
N VAL A 172 10.28 4.18 -8.11
CA VAL A 172 9.22 4.08 -9.11
C VAL A 172 9.68 3.16 -10.22
N VAL A 173 8.90 2.09 -10.48
CA VAL A 173 9.16 1.10 -11.55
C VAL A 173 8.10 1.17 -12.66
N ASP A 174 7.27 2.21 -12.64
CA ASP A 174 6.31 2.48 -13.71
C ASP A 174 7.04 2.71 -15.03
N VAL A 175 6.59 2.05 -16.09
CA VAL A 175 7.11 2.20 -17.46
C VAL A 175 6.39 3.36 -18.14
N ALA A 176 7.09 4.25 -18.84
CA ALA A 176 6.48 5.40 -19.52
C ALA A 176 5.69 4.99 -20.76
N VAL A 177 4.63 4.17 -20.60
CA VAL A 177 3.74 3.72 -21.67
C VAL A 177 3.00 4.90 -22.29
N ASN A 178 2.48 5.81 -21.47
CA ASN A 178 1.91 7.07 -21.92
C ASN A 178 2.92 8.21 -21.72
N PRO A 179 3.52 8.76 -22.79
CA PRO A 179 4.50 9.86 -22.67
C PRO A 179 3.90 11.15 -22.10
N GLN A 180 2.58 11.30 -22.11
CA GLN A 180 1.85 12.45 -21.56
C GLN A 180 1.33 12.20 -20.14
N ASN A 181 1.73 11.10 -19.50
CA ASN A 181 1.28 10.76 -18.15
C ASN A 181 1.60 11.89 -17.15
N PRO A 182 0.57 12.47 -16.47
CA PRO A 182 0.76 13.63 -15.60
C PRO A 182 1.40 13.31 -14.25
N ALA A 183 1.19 12.09 -13.74
CA ALA A 183 1.57 11.70 -12.39
C ALA A 183 3.01 11.17 -12.28
N VAL A 184 3.50 10.52 -13.34
CA VAL A 184 4.80 9.84 -13.34
C VAL A 184 5.73 10.46 -14.35
N VAL A 185 5.33 10.50 -15.65
CA VAL A 185 6.23 10.94 -16.75
C VAL A 185 6.47 12.44 -16.71
N ALA A 186 5.44 13.27 -16.57
CA ALA A 186 5.58 14.72 -16.53
C ALA A 186 6.44 15.22 -15.34
N LEU A 187 6.50 14.44 -14.28
CA LEU A 187 7.28 14.74 -13.07
C LEU A 187 8.70 14.17 -13.11
N GLY A 188 9.07 13.43 -14.17
CA GLY A 188 10.40 12.81 -14.30
C GLY A 188 10.64 11.64 -13.33
N ARG A 189 9.58 10.96 -12.88
CA ARG A 189 9.63 9.90 -11.87
C ARG A 189 9.95 8.51 -12.45
N THR A 190 9.87 8.32 -13.77
CA THR A 190 10.18 7.04 -14.44
C THR A 190 11.53 7.07 -15.13
N TYR A 191 12.22 5.93 -15.15
CA TYR A 191 13.52 5.80 -15.82
C TYR A 191 13.41 5.76 -17.35
N SER A 192 12.36 5.11 -17.91
CA SER A 192 12.28 4.90 -19.37
C SER A 192 10.88 4.41 -19.79
N ALA A 193 10.64 4.45 -21.13
CA ALA A 193 9.58 3.70 -21.79
C ALA A 193 9.99 2.23 -22.10
N ASP A 194 11.28 1.89 -21.97
CA ASP A 194 11.77 0.52 -22.09
C ASP A 194 11.72 -0.18 -20.71
N PRO A 195 10.91 -1.24 -20.54
CA PRO A 195 10.79 -1.96 -19.27
C PRO A 195 12.09 -2.67 -18.86
N ALA A 196 12.99 -2.99 -19.81
CA ALA A 196 14.29 -3.59 -19.48
C ALA A 196 15.21 -2.53 -18.82
N ARG A 197 15.23 -1.30 -19.36
CA ARG A 197 15.96 -0.18 -18.77
C ARG A 197 15.39 0.18 -17.40
N VAL A 198 14.06 0.25 -17.25
CA VAL A 198 13.40 0.48 -15.94
C VAL A 198 13.86 -0.59 -14.94
N SER A 199 13.87 -1.86 -15.34
CA SER A 199 14.29 -2.98 -14.46
C SER A 199 15.75 -2.84 -14.03
N ALA A 200 16.65 -2.52 -14.95
CA ALA A 200 18.10 -2.39 -14.67
C ALA A 200 18.38 -1.24 -13.69
N HIS A 201 17.79 -0.07 -13.92
CA HIS A 201 17.95 1.09 -13.04
C HIS A 201 17.30 0.90 -11.69
N ALA A 202 16.08 0.33 -11.64
CA ALA A 202 15.40 0.02 -10.38
C ALA A 202 16.18 -1.00 -9.54
N GLN A 203 16.75 -2.04 -10.16
CA GLN A 203 17.61 -2.98 -9.47
C GLN A 203 18.85 -2.29 -8.89
N ALA A 204 19.51 -1.45 -9.67
CA ALA A 204 20.66 -0.67 -9.23
C ALA A 204 20.30 0.27 -8.07
N PHE A 205 19.13 0.91 -8.13
CA PHE A 205 18.62 1.77 -7.06
C PHE A 205 18.40 0.97 -5.76
N VAL A 206 17.73 -0.18 -5.82
CA VAL A 206 17.50 -1.05 -4.65
C VAL A 206 18.84 -1.51 -4.07
N GLN A 207 19.80 -1.92 -4.90
CA GLN A 207 21.14 -2.29 -4.43
C GLN A 207 21.83 -1.17 -3.67
N GLY A 208 21.79 0.07 -4.19
CA GLY A 208 22.38 1.23 -3.52
C GLY A 208 21.71 1.54 -2.17
N MET A 209 20.37 1.41 -2.08
CA MET A 209 19.63 1.54 -0.82
C MET A 209 20.02 0.46 0.19
N HIS A 210 20.12 -0.80 -0.24
CA HIS A 210 20.55 -1.91 0.61
C HIS A 210 21.97 -1.74 1.17
N GLU A 211 22.89 -1.19 0.38
CA GLU A 211 24.24 -0.86 0.86
C GLU A 211 24.24 0.18 1.98
N ALA A 212 23.26 1.06 1.99
CA ALA A 212 23.03 2.02 3.07
C ALA A 212 22.21 1.45 4.22
N GLY A 213 21.64 0.24 4.09
CA GLY A 213 20.78 -0.39 5.09
C GLY A 213 19.36 0.18 5.16
N VAL A 214 18.84 0.67 4.02
CA VAL A 214 17.48 1.22 3.88
C VAL A 214 16.62 0.28 3.06
N LEU A 215 15.42 -0.04 3.56
CA LEU A 215 14.41 -0.83 2.84
C LEU A 215 13.77 -0.02 1.73
N THR A 216 13.20 -0.70 0.72
CA THR A 216 12.60 -0.09 -0.47
C THR A 216 11.17 -0.54 -0.73
N ALA A 217 10.43 0.24 -1.55
CA ALA A 217 9.11 -0.13 -2.05
C ALA A 217 9.02 0.09 -3.55
N LEU A 218 8.85 -0.98 -4.32
CA LEU A 218 8.60 -0.89 -5.76
C LEU A 218 7.20 -0.35 -6.02
N LYS A 219 7.04 0.72 -6.83
CA LYS A 219 5.74 1.37 -7.03
C LYS A 219 5.50 1.86 -8.46
N HIS A 220 4.25 1.93 -8.88
CA HIS A 220 2.95 1.68 -8.23
C HIS A 220 2.28 0.49 -8.93
N PHE A 221 2.19 -0.64 -8.26
CA PHE A 221 1.69 -1.90 -8.82
C PHE A 221 0.19 -1.84 -9.13
N PRO A 222 -0.29 -2.34 -10.29
CA PRO A 222 0.38 -3.15 -11.32
C PRO A 222 1.07 -2.34 -12.43
N GLY A 223 1.07 -1.02 -12.35
CA GLY A 223 1.63 -0.05 -13.28
C GLY A 223 0.75 1.20 -13.33
N HIS A 224 1.38 2.36 -13.24
CA HIS A 224 0.73 3.67 -13.31
C HIS A 224 1.20 4.46 -14.56
N GLY A 225 2.16 3.90 -15.32
CA GLY A 225 2.80 4.60 -16.42
C GLY A 225 1.92 4.83 -17.65
N SER A 226 0.85 4.06 -17.81
CA SER A 226 -0.14 4.17 -18.88
C SER A 226 -1.28 5.17 -18.60
N SER A 227 -1.41 5.67 -17.36
CA SER A 227 -2.54 6.51 -16.97
C SER A 227 -2.58 7.88 -17.69
N ARG A 228 -3.80 8.38 -17.90
CA ARG A 228 -4.08 9.71 -18.47
C ARG A 228 -4.45 10.74 -17.40
N SER A 229 -4.62 10.30 -16.16
CA SER A 229 -4.99 11.14 -15.01
C SER A 229 -4.09 10.86 -13.82
N ASP A 230 -4.17 11.73 -12.82
CA ASP A 230 -3.42 11.61 -11.57
C ASP A 230 -4.34 11.08 -10.45
N SER A 231 -3.99 9.93 -9.88
CA SER A 231 -4.74 9.27 -8.82
C SER A 231 -4.80 10.07 -7.51
N HIS A 232 -3.91 11.05 -7.32
CA HIS A 232 -4.01 12.00 -6.21
C HIS A 232 -5.25 12.90 -6.33
N GLN A 233 -5.71 13.19 -7.56
CA GLN A 233 -6.81 14.11 -7.82
C GLN A 233 -8.17 13.41 -7.92
N GLY A 234 -8.20 12.13 -8.29
CA GLY A 234 -9.45 11.40 -8.45
C GLY A 234 -9.31 10.06 -9.17
N PHE A 235 -10.44 9.55 -9.62
CA PHE A 235 -10.54 8.25 -10.28
C PHE A 235 -9.63 8.17 -11.50
N THR A 236 -8.82 7.12 -11.56
CA THR A 236 -7.83 6.91 -12.62
C THR A 236 -8.08 5.57 -13.29
N ASP A 237 -8.76 5.60 -14.45
CA ASP A 237 -9.07 4.43 -15.28
C ASP A 237 -7.96 4.20 -16.32
N VAL A 238 -7.37 3.01 -16.28
CA VAL A 238 -6.35 2.56 -17.22
C VAL A 238 -6.82 1.38 -18.08
N THR A 239 -8.12 1.08 -18.08
CA THR A 239 -8.68 -0.07 -18.79
C THR A 239 -8.24 -0.15 -20.25
N ASP A 240 -8.29 0.98 -20.97
CA ASP A 240 -7.96 1.05 -22.39
C ASP A 240 -6.49 1.45 -22.66
N THR A 241 -5.71 1.70 -21.64
CA THR A 241 -4.33 2.21 -21.81
C THR A 241 -3.27 1.30 -21.19
N ALA A 242 -3.64 0.46 -20.22
CA ALA A 242 -2.70 -0.44 -19.55
C ALA A 242 -2.14 -1.49 -20.49
N GLU A 243 -0.82 -1.58 -20.52
CA GLU A 243 -0.07 -2.62 -21.22
C GLU A 243 0.59 -3.57 -20.20
N LEU A 244 -0.23 -4.44 -19.58
CA LEU A 244 0.23 -5.33 -18.50
C LEU A 244 1.42 -6.20 -18.88
N SER A 245 1.53 -6.61 -20.17
CA SER A 245 2.69 -7.35 -20.67
C SER A 245 4.00 -6.56 -20.63
N VAL A 246 3.90 -5.22 -20.57
CA VAL A 246 5.02 -4.27 -20.46
C VAL A 246 5.20 -3.83 -19.01
N GLU A 247 4.13 -3.34 -18.38
CA GLU A 247 4.17 -2.72 -17.04
C GLU A 247 4.50 -3.70 -15.91
N LEU A 248 4.19 -4.99 -16.06
CA LEU A 248 4.55 -6.03 -15.09
C LEU A 248 5.98 -6.55 -15.22
N ARG A 249 6.71 -6.21 -16.30
CA ARG A 249 8.08 -6.72 -16.51
C ARG A 249 9.07 -6.29 -15.42
N PRO A 250 9.12 -5.01 -14.99
CA PRO A 250 10.02 -4.60 -13.92
C PRO A 250 9.73 -5.34 -12.60
N TYR A 251 8.45 -5.49 -12.23
CA TYR A 251 8.08 -6.24 -11.03
C TYR A 251 8.53 -7.70 -11.10
N ARG A 252 8.26 -8.37 -12.23
CA ARG A 252 8.69 -9.76 -12.43
C ARG A 252 10.20 -9.91 -12.31
N ALA A 253 10.97 -9.02 -12.95
CA ALA A 253 12.43 -9.06 -12.93
C ALA A 253 12.97 -8.85 -11.51
N LEU A 254 12.48 -7.83 -10.79
CA LEU A 254 12.96 -7.47 -9.46
C LEU A 254 12.53 -8.49 -8.39
N ILE A 255 11.32 -9.02 -8.46
CA ILE A 255 10.84 -10.08 -7.57
C ILE A 255 11.68 -11.34 -7.76
N ALA A 256 11.91 -11.78 -9.01
CA ALA A 256 12.72 -12.95 -9.32
C ALA A 256 14.20 -12.79 -8.88
N ALA A 257 14.70 -11.55 -8.87
CA ALA A 257 16.05 -11.22 -8.39
C ALA A 257 16.15 -11.06 -6.86
N GLY A 258 15.03 -11.17 -6.09
CA GLY A 258 15.00 -10.92 -4.65
C GLY A 258 15.21 -9.45 -4.28
N MET A 259 14.91 -8.52 -5.20
CA MET A 259 15.10 -7.07 -5.05
C MET A 259 13.79 -6.31 -4.76
N ALA A 260 12.79 -6.99 -4.21
CA ALA A 260 11.52 -6.41 -3.82
C ALA A 260 11.31 -6.57 -2.31
N ASP A 261 11.76 -5.58 -1.52
CA ASP A 261 11.52 -5.59 -0.07
C ASP A 261 10.04 -5.43 0.23
N SER A 262 9.42 -4.49 -0.46
CA SER A 262 7.96 -4.29 -0.48
C SER A 262 7.50 -3.85 -1.87
N VAL A 263 6.19 -4.03 -2.12
CA VAL A 263 5.52 -3.58 -3.35
C VAL A 263 4.35 -2.70 -2.97
N MET A 264 4.36 -1.45 -3.43
CA MET A 264 3.25 -0.51 -3.21
C MET A 264 2.23 -0.62 -4.33
N THR A 265 0.95 -0.79 -3.96
CA THR A 265 -0.16 -0.87 -4.91
C THR A 265 -0.60 0.51 -5.38
N ALA A 266 -1.06 0.61 -6.63
CA ALA A 266 -1.62 1.83 -7.20
C ALA A 266 -3.13 1.94 -6.94
N HIS A 267 -3.66 3.17 -6.95
CA HIS A 267 -5.10 3.43 -6.97
C HIS A 267 -5.63 3.59 -8.40
N VAL A 268 -5.17 2.72 -9.31
CA VAL A 268 -5.66 2.68 -10.69
C VAL A 268 -6.77 1.64 -10.85
N PHE A 269 -7.77 1.97 -11.63
CA PHE A 269 -8.83 1.07 -12.01
C PHE A 269 -8.53 0.44 -13.38
N ASN A 270 -8.68 -0.88 -13.49
CA ASN A 270 -8.56 -1.62 -14.74
C ASN A 270 -9.63 -2.71 -14.78
N ARG A 271 -10.68 -2.48 -15.56
CA ARG A 271 -11.81 -3.41 -15.71
C ARG A 271 -11.38 -4.80 -16.21
N GLY A 272 -10.29 -4.88 -16.95
CA GLY A 272 -9.74 -6.15 -17.43
C GLY A 272 -9.13 -7.00 -16.31
N LEU A 273 -8.74 -6.40 -15.18
CA LEU A 273 -8.27 -7.10 -13.98
C LEU A 273 -9.41 -7.28 -12.97
N ASP A 274 -10.12 -6.20 -12.66
CA ASP A 274 -11.24 -6.21 -11.72
C ASP A 274 -12.31 -5.23 -12.19
N PRO A 275 -13.55 -5.69 -12.44
CA PRO A 275 -14.61 -4.81 -12.94
C PRO A 275 -15.22 -3.90 -11.85
N TRP A 276 -14.83 -4.06 -10.59
CA TRP A 276 -15.45 -3.39 -9.46
C TRP A 276 -14.50 -2.51 -8.67
N ASP A 277 -13.29 -3.02 -8.37
CA ASP A 277 -12.38 -2.39 -7.42
C ASP A 277 -11.09 -1.91 -8.09
N PRO A 278 -10.52 -0.75 -7.66
CA PRO A 278 -9.20 -0.32 -8.06
C PRO A 278 -8.13 -1.29 -7.52
N ALA A 279 -6.94 -1.28 -8.12
CA ALA A 279 -5.90 -2.29 -7.89
C ALA A 279 -5.58 -2.53 -6.42
N THR A 280 -5.50 -1.48 -5.58
CA THR A 280 -5.26 -1.60 -4.13
C THR A 280 -6.35 -2.40 -3.41
N LEU A 281 -7.60 -2.31 -3.84
CA LEU A 281 -8.75 -2.97 -3.20
C LEU A 281 -9.12 -4.30 -3.87
N SER A 282 -8.51 -4.60 -5.01
CA SER A 282 -8.82 -5.75 -5.86
C SER A 282 -8.13 -7.04 -5.38
N ARG A 283 -8.94 -8.02 -5.01
CA ARG A 283 -8.44 -9.38 -4.73
C ARG A 283 -7.77 -10.01 -5.93
N PHE A 284 -8.25 -9.73 -7.13
CA PHE A 284 -7.64 -10.27 -8.34
C PHE A 284 -6.24 -9.68 -8.53
N THR A 285 -6.10 -8.37 -8.46
CA THR A 285 -4.81 -7.69 -8.66
C THR A 285 -3.78 -8.13 -7.62
N VAL A 286 -4.13 -8.12 -6.33
CA VAL A 286 -3.15 -8.43 -5.29
C VAL A 286 -2.93 -9.95 -5.17
N ARG A 287 -4.00 -10.77 -5.01
CA ARG A 287 -3.82 -12.20 -4.76
C ARG A 287 -3.50 -13.01 -6.00
N ARG A 288 -4.14 -12.71 -7.16
CA ARG A 288 -3.91 -13.51 -8.37
C ARG A 288 -2.71 -13.00 -9.16
N VAL A 289 -2.58 -11.69 -9.37
CA VAL A 289 -1.48 -11.16 -10.17
C VAL A 289 -0.20 -11.06 -9.33
N LEU A 290 -0.18 -10.31 -8.22
CA LEU A 290 1.03 -10.10 -7.44
C LEU A 290 1.50 -11.39 -6.75
N ARG A 291 0.62 -12.03 -5.96
CA ARG A 291 0.99 -13.24 -5.23
C ARG A 291 1.08 -14.48 -6.11
N GLY A 292 0.08 -14.68 -7.02
CA GLY A 292 -0.03 -15.88 -7.83
C GLY A 292 0.88 -15.87 -9.06
N TRP A 293 0.76 -14.87 -9.96
CA TRP A 293 1.51 -14.88 -11.22
C TRP A 293 2.95 -14.42 -11.08
N LEU A 294 3.20 -13.46 -10.17
CA LEU A 294 4.56 -12.96 -9.93
C LEU A 294 5.25 -13.66 -8.75
N HIS A 295 4.56 -14.56 -8.03
CA HIS A 295 5.09 -15.32 -6.89
C HIS A 295 5.72 -14.44 -5.81
N TYR A 296 5.09 -13.30 -5.50
CA TYR A 296 5.60 -12.37 -4.51
C TYR A 296 5.05 -12.69 -3.11
N ASP A 297 5.94 -13.05 -2.19
CA ASP A 297 5.59 -13.39 -0.80
C ASP A 297 5.99 -12.31 0.22
N GLY A 298 6.61 -11.21 -0.22
CA GLY A 298 6.97 -10.06 0.62
C GLY A 298 5.79 -9.16 0.98
N VAL A 299 6.09 -8.02 1.60
CA VAL A 299 5.08 -7.04 2.05
C VAL A 299 4.48 -6.28 0.87
N ALA A 300 3.14 -6.32 0.74
CA ALA A 300 2.38 -5.40 -0.09
C ALA A 300 1.91 -4.22 0.77
N VAL A 301 2.24 -3.00 0.38
CA VAL A 301 1.80 -1.77 1.05
C VAL A 301 0.82 -1.02 0.13
N SER A 302 -0.25 -0.46 0.67
CA SER A 302 -1.14 0.40 -0.12
C SER A 302 -0.44 1.71 -0.48
N ASP A 303 -0.80 2.34 -1.59
CA ASP A 303 -0.65 3.79 -1.70
C ASP A 303 -1.57 4.47 -0.68
N ASP A 304 -1.47 5.78 -0.51
CA ASP A 304 -2.21 6.50 0.52
C ASP A 304 -3.72 6.38 0.35
N LEU A 305 -4.37 5.71 1.30
CA LEU A 305 -5.82 5.50 1.29
C LEU A 305 -6.65 6.79 1.36
N LEU A 306 -6.01 7.93 1.63
CA LEU A 306 -6.63 9.26 1.63
C LEU A 306 -6.54 9.98 0.28
N MET A 307 -5.91 9.38 -0.75
CA MET A 307 -5.86 9.94 -2.11
C MET A 307 -7.24 9.99 -2.76
N GLY A 308 -7.45 10.97 -3.62
CA GLY A 308 -8.75 11.23 -4.25
C GLY A 308 -9.37 10.04 -4.97
N ALA A 309 -8.55 9.18 -5.60
CA ALA A 309 -9.02 7.97 -6.27
C ALA A 309 -9.72 6.97 -5.33
N ILE A 310 -9.40 6.98 -4.05
CA ILE A 310 -10.06 6.16 -3.02
C ILE A 310 -11.05 6.99 -2.21
N ALA A 311 -10.61 8.11 -1.62
CA ALA A 311 -11.39 8.88 -0.65
C ALA A 311 -12.69 9.46 -1.22
N GLN A 312 -12.81 9.65 -2.54
CA GLN A 312 -14.04 10.13 -3.20
C GLN A 312 -15.10 9.03 -3.37
N HIS A 313 -14.72 7.75 -3.26
CA HIS A 313 -15.58 6.59 -3.55
C HIS A 313 -15.77 5.67 -2.34
N TYR A 314 -14.79 5.62 -1.44
CA TYR A 314 -14.76 4.75 -0.27
C TYR A 314 -14.50 5.57 0.99
N GLY A 315 -15.12 5.20 2.11
CA GLY A 315 -14.67 5.65 3.42
C GLY A 315 -13.32 4.99 3.78
N LEU A 316 -12.49 5.67 4.55
CA LEU A 316 -11.17 5.17 4.97
C LEU A 316 -11.26 3.77 5.60
N GLU A 317 -12.25 3.56 6.47
CA GLU A 317 -12.46 2.31 7.19
C GLU A 317 -12.80 1.14 6.26
N ASP A 318 -13.70 1.38 5.29
CA ASP A 318 -14.07 0.35 4.31
C ASP A 318 -12.91 0.09 3.33
N ALA A 319 -12.20 1.12 2.88
CA ALA A 319 -11.01 0.97 2.05
C ALA A 319 -9.93 0.13 2.75
N ALA A 320 -9.70 0.37 4.04
CA ALA A 320 -8.74 -0.41 4.85
C ALA A 320 -9.13 -1.89 4.94
N VAL A 321 -10.41 -2.19 5.20
CA VAL A 321 -10.93 -3.56 5.27
C VAL A 321 -10.82 -4.25 3.90
N LEU A 322 -11.17 -3.56 2.82
CA LEU A 322 -11.08 -4.09 1.45
C LEU A 322 -9.63 -4.35 1.05
N ALA A 323 -8.70 -3.43 1.32
CA ALA A 323 -7.29 -3.59 1.01
C ALA A 323 -6.67 -4.80 1.71
N LEU A 324 -6.88 -4.98 3.03
CA LEU A 324 -6.47 -6.19 3.75
C LEU A 324 -7.15 -7.45 3.19
N GLY A 325 -8.44 -7.35 2.88
CA GLY A 325 -9.19 -8.42 2.22
C GLY A 325 -8.65 -8.78 0.84
N ALA A 326 -8.11 -7.82 0.12
CA ALA A 326 -7.43 -8.01 -1.16
C ALA A 326 -6.06 -8.69 -1.01
N GLY A 327 -5.41 -8.59 0.15
CA GLY A 327 -4.08 -9.18 0.42
C GLY A 327 -2.96 -8.16 0.52
N VAL A 328 -3.29 -6.87 0.66
CA VAL A 328 -2.36 -5.82 1.10
C VAL A 328 -2.02 -6.07 2.57
N ASP A 329 -0.79 -5.82 2.98
CA ASP A 329 -0.30 -6.10 4.34
C ASP A 329 -0.15 -4.83 5.17
N VAL A 330 0.29 -3.74 4.56
CA VAL A 330 0.47 -2.44 5.24
C VAL A 330 -0.45 -1.40 4.63
N LEU A 331 -1.20 -0.71 5.49
CA LEU A 331 -2.14 0.34 5.12
C LEU A 331 -1.50 1.70 5.37
N LEU A 332 -1.26 2.47 4.31
CA LEU A 332 -0.70 3.80 4.39
C LEU A 332 -1.82 4.83 4.55
N ILE A 333 -1.71 5.65 5.60
CA ILE A 333 -2.64 6.72 5.96
C ILE A 333 -1.81 7.99 6.18
N SER A 334 -1.56 8.75 5.11
CA SER A 334 -0.59 9.83 5.13
C SER A 334 -0.97 11.00 6.04
N GLN A 335 -2.26 11.25 6.23
CA GLN A 335 -2.76 12.46 6.91
C GLN A 335 -2.24 13.76 6.26
N ASN A 336 -1.88 13.70 4.96
CA ASN A 336 -1.28 14.84 4.25
C ASN A 336 -2.25 15.54 3.27
N THR A 337 -3.45 15.00 3.11
CA THR A 337 -4.48 15.50 2.20
C THR A 337 -5.54 16.27 2.99
N GLY A 338 -5.51 17.60 2.95
CA GLY A 338 -6.58 18.46 3.45
C GLY A 338 -6.77 18.39 4.98
N ARG A 339 -7.84 17.74 5.43
CA ARG A 339 -8.20 17.69 6.87
C ARG A 339 -7.46 16.53 7.56
N VAL A 340 -6.67 16.86 8.58
CA VAL A 340 -6.04 15.88 9.47
C VAL A 340 -7.09 15.29 10.41
N ASP A 341 -7.10 13.95 10.53
CA ASP A 341 -7.91 13.22 11.48
C ASP A 341 -7.01 12.44 12.43
N ASP A 342 -6.82 12.98 13.61
CA ASP A 342 -5.93 12.43 14.63
C ASP A 342 -6.38 11.08 15.20
N ARG A 343 -7.60 10.62 14.88
CA ARG A 343 -8.17 9.32 15.29
C ARG A 343 -8.32 8.32 14.15
N ALA A 344 -7.76 8.59 12.99
CA ALA A 344 -7.88 7.72 11.83
C ALA A 344 -7.35 6.31 12.10
N ALA A 345 -6.22 6.18 12.79
CA ALA A 345 -5.61 4.89 13.12
C ALA A 345 -6.53 4.03 14.00
N GLU A 346 -7.10 4.61 15.06
CA GLU A 346 -8.03 3.91 15.97
C GLU A 346 -9.30 3.47 15.25
N ARG A 347 -9.85 4.35 14.39
CA ARG A 347 -11.06 4.02 13.61
C ARG A 347 -10.80 2.86 12.65
N VAL A 348 -9.64 2.86 11.98
CA VAL A 348 -9.25 1.77 11.08
C VAL A 348 -9.07 0.46 11.85
N VAL A 349 -8.39 0.47 13.00
CA VAL A 349 -8.26 -0.72 13.87
C VAL A 349 -9.64 -1.24 14.29
N ALA A 350 -10.54 -0.36 14.73
CA ALA A 350 -11.89 -0.74 15.14
C ALA A 350 -12.71 -1.32 13.97
N ALA A 351 -12.58 -0.74 12.76
CA ALA A 351 -13.26 -1.22 11.57
C ALA A 351 -12.79 -2.61 11.15
N ILE A 352 -11.48 -2.86 11.15
CA ILE A 352 -10.88 -4.17 10.86
C ILE A 352 -11.34 -5.20 11.89
N THR A 353 -11.30 -4.86 13.19
CA THR A 353 -11.77 -5.73 14.28
C THR A 353 -13.24 -6.11 14.09
N ARG A 354 -14.08 -5.13 13.77
CA ARG A 354 -15.50 -5.36 13.48
C ARG A 354 -15.69 -6.21 12.22
N ALA A 355 -14.92 -5.98 11.17
CA ALA A 355 -15.01 -6.77 9.94
C ALA A 355 -14.67 -8.25 10.19
N ILE A 356 -13.69 -8.54 11.07
CA ILE A 356 -13.36 -9.90 11.49
C ILE A 356 -14.52 -10.50 12.27
N ALA A 357 -15.07 -9.82 13.27
CA ALA A 357 -16.20 -10.31 14.07
C ALA A 357 -17.44 -10.63 13.22
N LEU A 358 -17.65 -9.87 12.14
CA LEU A 358 -18.73 -10.08 11.17
C LEU A 358 -18.41 -11.11 10.08
N GLY A 359 -17.22 -11.70 10.07
CA GLY A 359 -16.79 -12.66 9.05
C GLY A 359 -16.51 -12.04 7.67
N ARG A 360 -16.45 -10.69 7.55
CA ARG A 360 -16.11 -9.98 6.30
C ARG A 360 -14.61 -10.02 5.99
N LEU A 361 -13.77 -10.15 7.01
CA LEU A 361 -12.33 -10.32 6.92
C LEU A 361 -11.92 -11.54 7.77
N SER A 362 -11.01 -12.38 7.26
CA SER A 362 -10.52 -13.52 8.04
C SER A 362 -9.38 -13.13 8.98
N GLU A 363 -9.34 -13.68 10.18
CA GLU A 363 -8.19 -13.53 11.10
C GLU A 363 -6.90 -14.01 10.47
N SER A 364 -6.95 -15.08 9.68
CA SER A 364 -5.78 -15.62 8.97
C SER A 364 -5.16 -14.63 7.97
N ALA A 365 -5.98 -13.75 7.34
CA ALA A 365 -5.46 -12.71 6.47
C ALA A 365 -4.62 -11.69 7.25
N VAL A 366 -5.12 -11.27 8.42
CA VAL A 366 -4.41 -10.34 9.32
C VAL A 366 -3.13 -10.98 9.87
N THR A 367 -3.22 -12.22 10.35
CA THR A 367 -2.05 -12.96 10.88
C THR A 367 -0.97 -13.15 9.82
N ALA A 368 -1.36 -13.47 8.57
CA ALA A 368 -0.41 -13.60 7.47
C ALA A 368 0.24 -12.25 7.10
N ALA A 369 -0.51 -11.15 7.16
CA ALA A 369 0.02 -9.81 6.95
C ALA A 369 1.03 -9.44 8.06
N VAL A 370 0.67 -9.64 9.32
CA VAL A 370 1.57 -9.42 10.47
C VAL A 370 2.86 -10.22 10.34
N HIS A 371 2.75 -11.49 9.93
CA HIS A 371 3.94 -12.34 9.72
C HIS A 371 4.90 -11.75 8.67
N ARG A 372 4.38 -11.29 7.50
CA ARG A 372 5.21 -10.66 6.47
C ARG A 372 5.83 -9.35 6.95
N VAL A 373 5.07 -8.55 7.69
CA VAL A 373 5.56 -7.30 8.29
C VAL A 373 6.68 -7.59 9.31
N ASP A 374 6.58 -8.66 10.10
CA ASP A 374 7.64 -9.07 11.04
C ASP A 374 8.91 -9.51 10.30
N LEU A 375 8.77 -10.27 9.21
CA LEU A 375 9.92 -10.66 8.38
C LEU A 375 10.62 -9.44 7.77
N LEU A 376 9.85 -8.44 7.32
CA LEU A 376 10.42 -7.19 6.81
C LEU A 376 11.08 -6.39 7.93
N ARG A 377 10.43 -6.27 9.11
CA ARG A 377 10.97 -5.57 10.29
C ARG A 377 12.28 -6.19 10.80
N ALA A 378 12.41 -7.50 10.74
CA ALA A 378 13.64 -8.20 11.13
C ALA A 378 14.86 -7.81 10.27
N ARG A 379 14.65 -7.18 9.12
CA ARG A 379 15.73 -6.66 8.24
C ARG A 379 16.16 -5.23 8.60
N LEU A 380 15.47 -4.55 9.51
CA LEU A 380 15.91 -3.24 10.02
C LEU A 380 17.22 -3.38 10.78
N ARG A 381 18.21 -2.52 10.44
CA ARG A 381 19.57 -2.55 10.99
C ARG A 381 19.83 -1.33 11.87
#